data_285571c5743ee43ba12ca4eecaab99d5
#
_entry.id   285571c5743ee43ba12ca4eecaab99d5
#
_cell.length_a   1.000
_cell.length_b   1.000
_cell.length_c   1.000
_cell.angle_alpha   90.00
_cell.angle_beta   90.00
_cell.angle_gamma   90.00
#
_symmetry.space_group_name_H-M   'P 1'
#
loop_
_entity.id
_entity.type
_entity.pdbx_description
1 polymer ?
#
loop_
_entity_poly.entity_id
_entity_poly.type
_entity_poly.pdbx_seq_one_letter_code
_entity_poly.pdbx_strand_id
1 'polypeptide(L)'
;DAIIHVIRCFDDDNIVREGGAKVDPLEDKSVIDTELQLKDLETIESQLTKQKKTAAAGNKDAKTMVTVLEAYKAELEQERNARGVTFETKEEQRVAHDLFLLTTKPVLYVANVDEASAKTGNEYSKKVEEIAKEEGAECMVIAAKTEEDIASLETYEDKLMFLEELGLEESGVNRLIKKAYALLNLETFITAGEMEVKAWTYHKGWKAPQCAGVIHTDFERGFIRAQVISYDALADNNFDYAAVKAKGLQRTEGKEYVVHDGDVIEFLFNV
;
A
#
# COMPACT_ATOMS: atom_id res chain seq x y z
N ASP A 1 -2.09 6.87 -2.54
CA ASP A 1 -0.69 6.42 -2.39
C ASP A 1 -0.40 5.19 -3.25
N ALA A 2 -1.31 4.21 -3.36
CA ALA A 2 -1.23 3.05 -4.26
C ALA A 2 -2.56 2.80 -4.96
N ILE A 3 -2.55 1.95 -6.00
CA ILE A 3 -3.75 1.50 -6.70
C ILE A 3 -3.92 0.00 -6.45
N ILE A 4 -5.11 -0.40 -6.04
CA ILE A 4 -5.54 -1.80 -6.02
C ILE A 4 -6.44 -1.99 -7.25
N HIS A 5 -5.92 -2.67 -8.27
CA HIS A 5 -6.64 -2.90 -9.52
C HIS A 5 -7.30 -4.27 -9.48
N VAL A 6 -8.60 -4.29 -9.21
CA VAL A 6 -9.41 -5.51 -9.18
C VAL A 6 -9.85 -5.88 -10.59
N ILE A 7 -9.42 -7.04 -11.05
CA ILE A 7 -9.67 -7.53 -12.41
C ILE A 7 -10.56 -8.78 -12.33
N ARG A 8 -11.62 -8.79 -13.11
CA ARG A 8 -12.55 -9.92 -13.21
C ARG A 8 -11.87 -11.12 -13.88
N CYS A 9 -11.84 -12.25 -13.19
CA CYS A 9 -11.24 -13.51 -13.63
C CYS A 9 -12.20 -14.71 -13.48
N PHE A 10 -13.49 -14.49 -13.75
CA PHE A 10 -14.52 -15.53 -13.70
C PHE A 10 -15.64 -15.24 -14.70
N ASP A 11 -16.29 -16.29 -15.18
CA ASP A 11 -17.45 -16.20 -16.05
C ASP A 11 -18.74 -16.08 -15.21
N ASP A 12 -19.63 -15.17 -15.60
CA ASP A 12 -20.97 -15.01 -15.05
C ASP A 12 -21.86 -14.35 -16.11
N ASP A 13 -22.85 -15.09 -16.58
CA ASP A 13 -23.76 -14.64 -17.65
C ASP A 13 -24.66 -13.48 -17.23
N ASN A 14 -24.79 -13.20 -15.92
CA ASN A 14 -25.57 -12.10 -15.39
C ASN A 14 -24.81 -10.77 -15.35
N ILE A 15 -23.49 -10.81 -15.52
CA ILE A 15 -22.64 -9.60 -15.49
C ILE A 15 -22.31 -9.17 -16.91
N VAL A 16 -22.92 -8.07 -17.35
CA VAL A 16 -22.65 -7.47 -18.65
C VAL A 16 -21.25 -6.82 -18.66
N ARG A 17 -20.48 -7.08 -19.71
CA ARG A 17 -19.16 -6.48 -19.97
C ARG A 17 -19.27 -5.49 -21.13
N GLU A 18 -18.73 -4.29 -20.99
CA GLU A 18 -18.45 -3.40 -22.12
C GLU A 18 -17.37 -4.02 -23.00
N GLY A 19 -17.64 -4.32 -24.25
CA GLY A 19 -16.67 -4.94 -25.16
C GLY A 19 -16.95 -6.39 -25.52
N GLY A 20 -18.02 -7.02 -24.99
CA GLY A 20 -18.45 -8.35 -25.42
C GLY A 20 -18.83 -9.32 -24.32
N ALA A 21 -19.32 -10.50 -24.72
CA ALA A 21 -19.82 -11.51 -23.79
C ALA A 21 -18.71 -12.33 -23.11
N LYS A 22 -17.49 -12.36 -23.68
CA LYS A 22 -16.40 -13.18 -23.15
C LYS A 22 -15.52 -12.37 -22.21
N VAL A 23 -15.17 -12.95 -21.06
CA VAL A 23 -14.23 -12.35 -20.09
C VAL A 23 -12.84 -12.27 -20.71
N ASP A 24 -12.24 -11.09 -20.68
CA ASP A 24 -10.85 -10.85 -21.07
C ASP A 24 -10.18 -9.92 -20.06
N PRO A 25 -9.44 -10.50 -19.07
CA PRO A 25 -8.80 -9.71 -18.02
C PRO A 25 -7.75 -8.72 -18.51
N LEU A 26 -7.06 -9.03 -19.63
CA LEU A 26 -6.01 -8.17 -20.17
C LEU A 26 -6.60 -6.98 -20.91
N GLU A 27 -7.69 -7.18 -21.64
CA GLU A 27 -8.43 -6.09 -22.28
C GLU A 27 -9.06 -5.16 -21.23
N ASP A 28 -9.70 -5.72 -20.19
CA ASP A 28 -10.28 -4.93 -19.10
C ASP A 28 -9.20 -4.09 -18.38
N LYS A 29 -8.02 -4.69 -18.12
CA LYS A 29 -6.87 -3.96 -17.59
C LYS A 29 -6.44 -2.81 -18.50
N SER A 30 -6.31 -3.07 -19.79
CA SER A 30 -5.86 -2.08 -20.78
C SER A 30 -6.81 -0.89 -20.87
N VAL A 31 -8.11 -1.11 -20.80
CA VAL A 31 -9.12 -0.03 -20.78
C VAL A 31 -8.90 0.89 -19.58
N ILE A 32 -8.74 0.33 -18.38
CA ILE A 32 -8.51 1.11 -17.16
C ILE A 32 -7.15 1.84 -17.23
N ASP A 33 -6.09 1.19 -17.70
CA ASP A 33 -4.79 1.84 -17.87
C ASP A 33 -4.90 3.05 -18.78
N THR A 34 -5.62 2.91 -19.90
CA THR A 34 -5.84 4.01 -20.85
C THR A 34 -6.60 5.17 -20.20
N GLU A 35 -7.63 4.89 -19.41
CA GLU A 35 -8.38 5.93 -18.69
C GLU A 35 -7.49 6.69 -17.71
N LEU A 36 -6.65 5.97 -16.93
CA LEU A 36 -5.72 6.59 -15.99
C LEU A 36 -4.66 7.44 -16.72
N GLN A 37 -4.12 6.94 -17.84
CA GLN A 37 -3.15 7.65 -18.67
C GLN A 37 -3.74 8.92 -19.28
N LEU A 38 -4.96 8.87 -19.80
CA LEU A 38 -5.65 10.05 -20.34
C LEU A 38 -5.90 11.10 -19.25
N LYS A 39 -6.27 10.68 -18.05
CA LYS A 39 -6.45 11.59 -16.91
C LYS A 39 -5.17 12.30 -16.50
N ASP A 40 -4.06 11.55 -16.46
CA ASP A 40 -2.76 12.13 -16.17
C ASP A 40 -2.27 13.06 -17.28
N LEU A 41 -2.50 12.71 -18.57
CA LEU A 41 -2.18 13.59 -19.70
C LEU A 41 -2.92 14.92 -19.63
N GLU A 42 -4.22 14.90 -19.30
CA GLU A 42 -5.01 16.13 -19.09
C GLU A 42 -4.36 17.03 -18.00
N THR A 43 -3.97 16.42 -16.89
CA THR A 43 -3.32 17.11 -15.78
C THR A 43 -1.97 17.71 -16.21
N ILE A 44 -1.14 16.94 -16.89
CA ILE A 44 0.17 17.33 -17.38
C ILE A 44 0.05 18.48 -18.38
N GLU A 45 -0.84 18.41 -19.36
CA GLU A 45 -1.02 19.45 -20.38
C GLU A 45 -1.51 20.77 -19.78
N SER A 46 -2.42 20.69 -18.81
CA SER A 46 -2.87 21.87 -18.05
C SER A 46 -1.70 22.54 -17.32
N GLN A 47 -0.85 21.76 -16.66
CA GLN A 47 0.32 22.25 -15.95
C GLN A 47 1.39 22.78 -16.92
N LEU A 48 1.70 22.09 -18.00
CA LEU A 48 2.66 22.53 -19.01
C LEU A 48 2.29 23.88 -19.60
N THR A 49 1.01 24.12 -19.90
CA THR A 49 0.52 25.38 -20.43
C THR A 49 0.81 26.55 -19.49
N LYS A 50 0.70 26.33 -18.15
CA LYS A 50 0.97 27.35 -17.14
C LYS A 50 2.48 27.56 -16.94
N GLN A 51 3.24 26.46 -16.84
CA GLN A 51 4.64 26.49 -16.44
C GLN A 51 5.59 26.93 -17.58
N LYS A 52 5.30 26.60 -18.84
CA LYS A 52 6.17 26.97 -19.98
C LYS A 52 6.41 28.48 -20.09
N LYS A 53 5.41 29.32 -19.83
CA LYS A 53 5.55 30.79 -19.84
C LYS A 53 6.49 31.26 -18.72
N THR A 54 6.32 30.73 -17.52
CA THR A 54 7.13 31.06 -16.35
C THR A 54 8.57 30.55 -16.50
N ALA A 55 8.75 29.37 -17.06
CA ALA A 55 10.06 28.78 -17.36
C ALA A 55 10.82 29.61 -18.42
N ALA A 56 10.13 30.08 -19.46
CA ALA A 56 10.71 30.93 -20.49
C ALA A 56 11.17 32.31 -19.92
N ALA A 57 10.54 32.82 -18.87
CA ALA A 57 10.95 33.98 -18.14
C ALA A 57 12.19 33.77 -17.23
N GLY A 58 12.77 32.55 -17.22
CA GLY A 58 14.00 32.24 -16.50
C GLY A 58 13.81 31.64 -15.11
N ASN A 59 12.57 31.40 -14.66
CA ASN A 59 12.31 30.79 -13.36
C ASN A 59 12.81 29.33 -13.32
N LYS A 60 13.68 29.01 -12.35
CA LYS A 60 14.35 27.72 -12.23
C LYS A 60 13.38 26.60 -11.85
N ASP A 61 12.49 26.85 -10.90
CA ASP A 61 11.52 25.84 -10.42
C ASP A 61 10.54 25.46 -11.54
N ALA A 62 10.08 26.47 -12.31
CA ALA A 62 9.23 26.22 -13.46
C ALA A 62 9.94 25.42 -14.57
N LYS A 63 11.25 25.58 -14.74
CA LYS A 63 12.04 24.75 -15.69
C LYS A 63 12.10 23.30 -15.22
N THR A 64 12.38 23.05 -13.95
CA THR A 64 12.38 21.70 -13.37
C THR A 64 11.00 21.05 -13.51
N MET A 65 9.93 21.79 -13.22
CA MET A 65 8.57 21.31 -13.42
C MET A 65 8.29 20.91 -14.87
N VAL A 66 8.68 21.75 -15.84
CA VAL A 66 8.52 21.45 -17.28
C VAL A 66 9.29 20.20 -17.67
N THR A 67 10.53 20.02 -17.21
CA THR A 67 11.33 18.81 -17.48
C THR A 67 10.62 17.56 -16.98
N VAL A 68 10.12 17.57 -15.76
CA VAL A 68 9.40 16.41 -15.18
C VAL A 68 8.11 16.13 -15.94
N LEU A 69 7.32 17.16 -16.24
CA LEU A 69 6.05 17.01 -16.97
C LEU A 69 6.26 16.46 -18.38
N GLU A 70 7.30 16.94 -19.10
CA GLU A 70 7.62 16.45 -20.45
C GLU A 70 8.10 15.01 -20.46
N ALA A 71 8.87 14.60 -19.45
CA ALA A 71 9.29 13.20 -19.30
C ALA A 71 8.09 12.28 -19.08
N TYR A 72 7.17 12.62 -18.19
CA TYR A 72 5.95 11.85 -17.98
C TYR A 72 5.04 11.82 -19.22
N LYS A 73 4.88 12.97 -19.90
CA LYS A 73 4.08 13.06 -21.12
C LYS A 73 4.60 12.10 -22.20
N ALA A 74 5.92 12.05 -22.39
CA ALA A 74 6.55 11.19 -23.39
C ALA A 74 6.28 9.69 -23.16
N GLU A 75 6.18 9.23 -21.91
CA GLU A 75 5.81 7.84 -21.59
C GLU A 75 4.32 7.58 -21.87
N LEU A 76 3.46 8.48 -21.40
CA LEU A 76 2.02 8.32 -21.54
C LEU A 76 1.56 8.37 -23.02
N GLU A 77 2.20 9.19 -23.84
CA GLU A 77 1.95 9.24 -25.31
C GLU A 77 2.37 7.96 -26.04
N GLN A 78 3.15 7.09 -25.39
CA GLN A 78 3.51 5.76 -25.88
C GLN A 78 2.67 4.66 -25.22
N GLU A 79 1.54 4.99 -24.64
CA GLU A 79 0.62 4.06 -23.95
C GLU A 79 1.31 3.29 -22.80
N ARG A 80 2.35 3.90 -22.17
CA ARG A 80 3.03 3.33 -21.02
C ARG A 80 2.71 4.12 -19.74
N ASN A 81 2.56 3.39 -18.64
CA ASN A 81 2.35 4.01 -17.33
C ASN A 81 3.61 4.76 -16.87
N ALA A 82 3.46 5.93 -16.24
CA ALA A 82 4.55 6.81 -15.86
C ALA A 82 5.39 6.30 -14.67
N ARG A 83 5.01 5.20 -14.02
CA ARG A 83 5.72 4.65 -12.83
C ARG A 83 7.15 4.18 -13.12
N GLY A 84 7.50 3.92 -14.37
CA GLY A 84 8.85 3.54 -14.78
C GLY A 84 9.81 4.72 -14.93
N VAL A 85 9.33 5.97 -14.93
CA VAL A 85 10.18 7.15 -15.09
C VAL A 85 10.92 7.45 -13.80
N THR A 86 12.23 7.62 -13.89
CA THR A 86 13.10 7.95 -12.77
C THR A 86 13.76 9.30 -12.98
N PHE A 87 14.02 10.04 -11.90
CA PHE A 87 14.65 11.34 -11.91
C PHE A 87 15.93 11.32 -11.06
N GLU A 88 16.96 12.02 -11.53
CA GLU A 88 18.29 12.00 -10.89
C GLU A 88 18.40 13.01 -9.75
N THR A 89 17.77 14.17 -9.88
CA THR A 89 17.88 15.24 -8.88
C THR A 89 16.78 15.19 -7.83
N LYS A 90 17.09 15.58 -6.60
CA LYS A 90 16.11 15.66 -5.51
C LYS A 90 14.97 16.63 -5.80
N GLU A 91 15.25 17.70 -6.52
CA GLU A 91 14.27 18.69 -6.94
C GLU A 91 13.25 18.08 -7.92
N GLU A 92 13.72 17.34 -8.92
CA GLU A 92 12.84 16.61 -9.86
C GLU A 92 12.03 15.54 -9.16
N GLN A 93 12.66 14.75 -8.27
CA GLN A 93 11.97 13.72 -7.48
C GLN A 93 10.85 14.31 -6.62
N ARG A 94 11.10 15.47 -5.99
CA ARG A 94 10.09 16.19 -5.21
C ARG A 94 8.95 16.67 -6.10
N VAL A 95 9.26 17.30 -7.23
CA VAL A 95 8.26 17.77 -8.21
C VAL A 95 7.42 16.61 -8.71
N ALA A 96 8.06 15.48 -9.06
CA ALA A 96 7.41 14.27 -9.51
C ALA A 96 6.41 13.74 -8.48
N HIS A 97 6.82 13.68 -7.23
CA HIS A 97 5.97 13.27 -6.11
C HIS A 97 4.77 14.21 -5.90
N ASP A 98 5.00 15.53 -5.94
CA ASP A 98 3.98 16.56 -5.68
C ASP A 98 2.92 16.67 -6.80
N LEU A 99 3.13 16.05 -7.95
CA LEU A 99 2.15 15.99 -9.04
C LEU A 99 0.99 15.03 -8.77
N PHE A 100 1.17 14.05 -7.89
CA PHE A 100 0.17 13.04 -7.53
C PHE A 100 -0.49 12.31 -8.71
N LEU A 101 0.25 12.09 -9.82
CA LEU A 101 -0.26 11.40 -10.99
C LEU A 101 -0.71 9.98 -10.65
N LEU A 102 -1.75 9.49 -11.32
CA LEU A 102 -2.32 8.18 -11.06
C LEU A 102 -1.40 7.05 -11.55
N THR A 103 -0.84 7.22 -12.75
CA THR A 103 -0.01 6.21 -13.40
C THR A 103 1.41 6.10 -12.82
N THR A 104 1.81 7.00 -11.90
CA THR A 104 3.07 6.90 -11.14
C THR A 104 2.93 6.05 -9.89
N LYS A 105 1.71 5.83 -9.41
CA LYS A 105 1.45 5.08 -8.16
C LYS A 105 1.81 3.61 -8.34
N PRO A 106 2.35 2.96 -7.29
CA PRO A 106 2.51 1.52 -7.29
C PRO A 106 1.15 0.84 -7.39
N VAL A 107 1.10 -0.30 -8.05
CA VAL A 107 -0.13 -1.06 -8.27
C VAL A 107 -0.04 -2.46 -7.68
N LEU A 108 -1.13 -2.92 -7.08
CA LEU A 108 -1.36 -4.31 -6.73
C LEU A 108 -2.54 -4.82 -7.60
N TYR A 109 -2.29 -5.83 -8.41
CA TYR A 109 -3.33 -6.49 -9.16
C TYR A 109 -4.04 -7.52 -8.30
N VAL A 110 -5.37 -7.51 -8.33
CA VAL A 110 -6.22 -8.45 -7.61
C VAL A 110 -7.06 -9.19 -8.63
N ALA A 111 -6.67 -10.43 -8.93
CA ALA A 111 -7.43 -11.33 -9.80
C ALA A 111 -8.63 -11.87 -9.04
N ASN A 112 -9.82 -11.30 -9.28
CA ASN A 112 -11.05 -11.73 -8.64
C ASN A 112 -11.63 -12.93 -9.39
N VAL A 113 -11.60 -14.11 -8.74
CA VAL A 113 -12.03 -15.39 -9.29
C VAL A 113 -13.34 -15.87 -8.65
N ASP A 114 -13.90 -16.95 -9.20
CA ASP A 114 -14.99 -17.70 -8.55
C ASP A 114 -14.51 -18.46 -7.31
N GLU A 115 -15.44 -18.95 -6.50
CA GLU A 115 -15.16 -19.67 -5.26
C GLU A 115 -14.31 -20.92 -5.49
N ALA A 116 -14.58 -21.69 -6.54
CA ALA A 116 -13.85 -22.93 -6.85
C ALA A 116 -12.37 -22.65 -7.15
N SER A 117 -12.05 -21.47 -7.63
CA SER A 117 -10.70 -21.01 -7.99
C SER A 117 -10.01 -20.20 -6.87
N ALA A 118 -10.66 -20.00 -5.72
CA ALA A 118 -10.15 -19.13 -4.63
C ALA A 118 -8.75 -19.52 -4.14
N LYS A 119 -8.46 -20.82 -4.09
CA LYS A 119 -7.18 -21.36 -3.60
C LYS A 119 -6.07 -21.36 -4.64
N THR A 120 -6.37 -21.75 -5.87
CA THR A 120 -5.37 -22.07 -6.91
C THR A 120 -5.36 -21.12 -8.08
N GLY A 121 -6.34 -20.21 -8.16
CA GLY A 121 -6.58 -19.42 -9.34
C GLY A 121 -7.11 -20.24 -10.51
N ASN A 122 -7.19 -19.62 -11.68
CA ASN A 122 -7.64 -20.21 -12.93
C ASN A 122 -6.84 -19.64 -14.12
N GLU A 123 -7.19 -20.00 -15.34
CA GLU A 123 -6.50 -19.55 -16.57
C GLU A 123 -6.56 -18.02 -16.77
N TYR A 124 -7.62 -17.35 -16.28
CA TYR A 124 -7.71 -15.90 -16.31
C TYR A 124 -6.76 -15.24 -15.31
N SER A 125 -6.71 -15.74 -14.06
CA SER A 125 -5.83 -15.18 -13.04
C SER A 125 -4.35 -15.38 -13.38
N LYS A 126 -3.98 -16.49 -14.03
CA LYS A 126 -2.61 -16.72 -14.51
C LYS A 126 -2.15 -15.66 -15.51
N LYS A 127 -3.04 -15.23 -16.43
CA LYS A 127 -2.71 -14.15 -17.37
C LYS A 127 -2.45 -12.83 -16.64
N VAL A 128 -3.22 -12.53 -15.59
CA VAL A 128 -3.01 -11.34 -14.77
C VAL A 128 -1.69 -11.44 -13.99
N GLU A 129 -1.35 -12.62 -13.46
CA GLU A 129 -0.07 -12.86 -12.79
C GLU A 129 1.13 -12.68 -13.74
N GLU A 130 1.02 -13.16 -14.97
CA GLU A 130 2.07 -13.01 -15.99
C GLU A 130 2.33 -11.55 -16.32
N ILE A 131 1.28 -10.77 -16.63
CA ILE A 131 1.44 -9.34 -16.94
C ILE A 131 1.93 -8.53 -15.72
N ALA A 132 1.45 -8.85 -14.52
CA ALA A 132 1.93 -8.22 -13.30
C ALA A 132 3.44 -8.44 -13.12
N LYS A 133 3.92 -9.65 -13.37
CA LYS A 133 5.34 -9.98 -13.32
C LYS A 133 6.16 -9.22 -14.36
N GLU A 134 5.64 -9.08 -15.59
CA GLU A 134 6.29 -8.30 -16.66
C GLU A 134 6.41 -6.81 -16.28
N GLU A 135 5.40 -6.26 -15.61
CA GLU A 135 5.38 -4.88 -15.13
C GLU A 135 6.14 -4.66 -13.80
N GLY A 136 6.67 -5.73 -13.19
CA GLY A 136 7.32 -5.66 -11.88
C GLY A 136 6.34 -5.32 -10.74
N ALA A 137 5.05 -5.60 -10.94
CA ALA A 137 3.99 -5.40 -9.95
C ALA A 137 3.66 -6.71 -9.25
N GLU A 138 3.02 -6.60 -8.07
CA GLU A 138 2.49 -7.77 -7.39
C GLU A 138 1.08 -8.11 -7.89
N CYS A 139 0.75 -9.42 -7.83
CA CYS A 139 -0.59 -9.93 -8.05
C CYS A 139 -1.03 -10.81 -6.88
N MET A 140 -2.34 -10.87 -6.65
CA MET A 140 -2.95 -11.84 -5.75
C MET A 140 -4.28 -12.32 -6.31
N VAL A 141 -4.64 -13.54 -5.95
CA VAL A 141 -5.96 -14.13 -6.25
C VAL A 141 -6.87 -13.93 -5.04
N ILE A 142 -8.11 -13.53 -5.29
CA ILE A 142 -9.18 -13.39 -4.29
C ILE A 142 -10.51 -13.84 -4.91
N ALA A 143 -11.37 -14.48 -4.12
CA ALA A 143 -12.76 -14.71 -4.48
C ALA A 143 -13.61 -13.74 -3.64
N ALA A 144 -13.96 -12.58 -4.21
CA ALA A 144 -14.64 -11.51 -3.47
C ALA A 144 -15.98 -11.95 -2.88
N LYS A 145 -16.70 -12.85 -3.55
CA LYS A 145 -17.94 -13.43 -3.03
C LYS A 145 -17.69 -14.25 -1.77
N THR A 146 -16.66 -15.09 -1.77
CA THR A 146 -16.25 -15.86 -0.58
C THR A 146 -15.85 -14.93 0.58
N GLU A 147 -15.16 -13.82 0.30
CA GLU A 147 -14.80 -12.85 1.32
C GLU A 147 -16.03 -12.15 1.94
N GLU A 148 -17.06 -11.89 1.13
CA GLU A 148 -18.35 -11.38 1.61
C GLU A 148 -19.02 -12.39 2.57
N ASP A 149 -19.02 -13.65 2.20
CA ASP A 149 -19.58 -14.74 3.02
C ASP A 149 -18.80 -14.87 4.36
N ILE A 150 -17.46 -14.87 4.33
CA ILE A 150 -16.62 -14.86 5.54
C ILE A 150 -16.90 -13.62 6.41
N ALA A 151 -17.03 -12.45 5.80
CA ALA A 151 -17.29 -11.20 6.54
C ALA A 151 -18.65 -11.21 7.26
N SER A 152 -19.65 -11.94 6.72
CA SER A 152 -20.99 -12.05 7.27
C SER A 152 -21.07 -12.96 8.50
N LEU A 153 -20.05 -13.81 8.76
CA LEU A 153 -20.01 -14.68 9.92
C LEU A 153 -19.77 -13.90 11.21
N GLU A 154 -20.53 -14.22 12.26
CA GLU A 154 -20.52 -13.43 13.51
C GLU A 154 -19.30 -13.72 14.38
N THR A 155 -18.89 -15.01 14.48
CA THR A 155 -17.81 -15.40 15.39
C THR A 155 -16.50 -15.65 14.66
N TYR A 156 -15.41 -15.47 15.38
CA TYR A 156 -14.07 -15.79 14.85
C TYR A 156 -13.90 -17.28 14.57
N GLU A 157 -14.49 -18.12 15.42
CA GLU A 157 -14.47 -19.57 15.27
C GLU A 157 -15.18 -20.01 13.98
N ASP A 158 -16.34 -19.45 13.67
CA ASP A 158 -17.06 -19.74 12.42
C ASP A 158 -16.24 -19.33 11.20
N LYS A 159 -15.56 -18.19 11.26
CA LYS A 159 -14.65 -17.76 10.19
C LYS A 159 -13.50 -18.73 9.97
N LEU A 160 -12.88 -19.22 11.04
CA LEU A 160 -11.81 -20.21 10.94
C LEU A 160 -12.30 -21.54 10.36
N MET A 161 -13.45 -22.04 10.81
CA MET A 161 -14.05 -23.26 10.28
C MET A 161 -14.35 -23.15 8.78
N PHE A 162 -14.91 -22.02 8.35
CA PHE A 162 -15.23 -21.78 6.95
C PHE A 162 -13.95 -21.69 6.09
N LEU A 163 -12.90 -21.02 6.58
CA LEU A 163 -11.59 -20.98 5.90
C LEU A 163 -10.98 -22.38 5.77
N GLU A 164 -11.07 -23.19 6.82
CA GLU A 164 -10.56 -24.57 6.81
C GLU A 164 -11.32 -25.44 5.79
N GLU A 165 -12.65 -25.31 5.69
CA GLU A 165 -13.48 -26.00 4.70
C GLU A 165 -13.05 -25.65 3.26
N LEU A 166 -12.73 -24.39 3.00
CA LEU A 166 -12.22 -23.92 1.71
C LEU A 166 -10.73 -24.26 1.48
N GLY A 167 -10.05 -24.78 2.51
CA GLY A 167 -8.62 -25.06 2.48
C GLY A 167 -7.75 -23.81 2.38
N LEU A 168 -8.23 -22.69 2.93
CA LEU A 168 -7.53 -21.41 3.01
C LEU A 168 -6.93 -21.23 4.42
N GLU A 169 -5.71 -20.73 4.51
CA GLU A 169 -5.02 -20.46 5.79
C GLU A 169 -5.50 -19.15 6.44
N GLU A 170 -5.82 -18.17 5.62
CA GLU A 170 -6.34 -16.86 6.03
C GLU A 170 -7.24 -16.25 4.95
N SER A 171 -8.06 -15.28 5.32
CA SER A 171 -8.93 -14.56 4.39
C SER A 171 -8.12 -13.81 3.32
N GLY A 172 -8.68 -13.66 2.13
CA GLY A 172 -8.10 -12.86 1.07
C GLY A 172 -7.96 -11.38 1.47
N VAL A 173 -8.88 -10.86 2.28
CA VAL A 173 -8.83 -9.50 2.83
C VAL A 173 -7.59 -9.31 3.71
N ASN A 174 -7.26 -10.27 4.59
CA ASN A 174 -6.05 -10.19 5.41
C ASN A 174 -4.79 -10.20 4.54
N ARG A 175 -4.73 -11.06 3.53
CA ARG A 175 -3.62 -11.09 2.55
C ARG A 175 -3.52 -9.79 1.78
N LEU A 176 -4.66 -9.20 1.39
CA LEU A 176 -4.72 -7.91 0.70
C LEU A 176 -4.13 -6.78 1.56
N ILE A 177 -4.52 -6.72 2.84
CA ILE A 177 -4.00 -5.73 3.79
C ILE A 177 -2.48 -5.85 3.91
N LYS A 178 -1.97 -7.07 4.15
CA LYS A 178 -0.52 -7.32 4.25
C LYS A 178 0.25 -6.88 3.00
N LYS A 179 -0.28 -7.22 1.81
CA LYS A 179 0.33 -6.82 0.53
C LYS A 179 0.26 -5.31 0.29
N ALA A 180 -0.84 -4.65 0.64
CA ALA A 180 -0.97 -3.20 0.52
C ALA A 180 0.00 -2.46 1.46
N TYR A 181 0.19 -2.94 2.69
CA TYR A 181 1.18 -2.41 3.61
C TYR A 181 2.60 -2.58 3.07
N ALA A 182 2.93 -3.78 2.57
CA ALA A 182 4.24 -4.03 1.96
C ALA A 182 4.48 -3.14 0.73
N LEU A 183 3.47 -2.98 -0.15
CA LEU A 183 3.53 -2.15 -1.35
C LEU A 183 3.82 -0.67 -1.02
N LEU A 184 3.23 -0.17 0.08
CA LEU A 184 3.41 1.19 0.56
C LEU A 184 4.61 1.34 1.50
N ASN A 185 5.35 0.26 1.75
CA ASN A 185 6.47 0.22 2.69
C ASN A 185 6.07 0.69 4.10
N LEU A 186 4.90 0.22 4.57
CA LEU A 186 4.33 0.56 5.86
C LEU A 186 4.51 -0.59 6.86
N GLU A 187 4.66 -0.21 8.12
CA GLU A 187 4.67 -1.09 9.28
C GLU A 187 3.81 -0.48 10.40
N THR A 188 3.56 -1.25 11.46
CA THR A 188 2.71 -0.84 12.57
C THR A 188 3.45 -0.97 13.89
N PHE A 189 3.42 0.09 14.72
CA PHE A 189 3.76 -0.03 16.14
C PHE A 189 2.51 0.20 16.99
N ILE A 190 2.55 -0.26 18.24
CA ILE A 190 1.42 -0.20 19.18
C ILE A 190 1.82 0.66 20.37
N THR A 191 0.92 1.52 20.79
CA THR A 191 0.99 2.14 22.14
C THR A 191 -0.05 1.49 23.01
N ALA A 192 0.33 1.11 24.25
CA ALA A 192 -0.57 0.51 25.19
C ALA A 192 -0.42 1.19 26.57
N GLY A 193 -1.48 1.85 27.01
CA GLY A 193 -1.60 2.50 28.30
C GLY A 193 -2.89 2.08 29.00
N GLU A 194 -3.09 2.55 30.22
CA GLU A 194 -4.30 2.24 31.03
C GLU A 194 -5.59 2.73 30.37
N MET A 195 -5.51 3.81 29.59
CA MET A 195 -6.68 4.47 28.99
C MET A 195 -6.98 3.97 27.58
N GLU A 196 -5.95 3.60 26.81
CA GLU A 196 -6.09 3.29 25.39
C GLU A 196 -4.99 2.33 24.93
N VAL A 197 -5.37 1.41 24.03
CA VAL A 197 -4.44 0.63 23.22
C VAL A 197 -4.69 1.02 21.76
N LYS A 198 -3.61 1.43 21.05
CA LYS A 198 -3.74 1.94 19.71
C LYS A 198 -2.60 1.51 18.80
N ALA A 199 -2.96 1.06 17.60
CA ALA A 199 -2.02 0.77 16.53
C ALA A 199 -1.76 2.03 15.69
N TRP A 200 -0.51 2.27 15.33
CA TRP A 200 -0.04 3.41 14.57
C TRP A 200 0.73 2.96 13.35
N THR A 201 0.34 3.44 12.18
CA THR A 201 1.03 3.12 10.93
C THR A 201 2.19 4.08 10.71
N TYR A 202 3.34 3.53 10.29
CA TYR A 202 4.55 4.31 9.99
C TYR A 202 5.28 3.72 8.78
N HIS A 203 6.22 4.47 8.21
CA HIS A 203 7.04 3.95 7.11
C HIS A 203 8.20 3.12 7.64
N LYS A 204 8.37 1.93 7.08
CA LYS A 204 9.45 1.02 7.39
C LYS A 204 10.81 1.71 7.39
N GLY A 205 11.62 1.41 8.40
CA GLY A 205 12.95 2.00 8.55
C GLY A 205 12.97 3.34 9.28
N TRP A 206 11.81 3.84 9.72
CA TRP A 206 11.77 5.04 10.56
C TRP A 206 12.35 4.77 11.95
N LYS A 207 12.98 5.82 12.49
CA LYS A 207 13.54 5.82 13.85
C LYS A 207 12.49 6.23 14.87
N ALA A 208 12.75 5.87 16.13
CA ALA A 208 11.85 6.14 17.25
C ALA A 208 11.33 7.59 17.34
N PRO A 209 12.14 8.66 17.13
CA PRO A 209 11.62 10.03 17.12
C PRO A 209 10.58 10.27 16.01
N GLN A 210 10.80 9.74 14.80
CA GLN A 210 9.88 9.90 13.69
C GLN A 210 8.56 9.17 13.98
N CYS A 211 8.63 7.96 14.55
CA CYS A 211 7.44 7.21 14.97
C CYS A 211 6.69 7.93 16.11
N ALA A 212 7.40 8.54 17.07
CA ALA A 212 6.78 9.39 18.08
C ALA A 212 6.03 10.59 17.45
N GLY A 213 6.57 11.14 16.34
CA GLY A 213 5.96 12.21 15.56
C GLY A 213 4.63 11.84 14.91
N VAL A 214 4.40 10.56 14.60
CA VAL A 214 3.10 10.06 14.12
C VAL A 214 1.99 10.30 15.14
N ILE A 215 2.31 10.21 16.43
CA ILE A 215 1.36 10.46 17.50
C ILE A 215 1.12 11.96 17.67
N HIS A 216 2.21 12.73 17.80
CA HIS A 216 2.17 14.19 17.92
C HIS A 216 3.56 14.79 17.63
N THR A 217 3.59 15.93 16.97
CA THR A 217 4.86 16.64 16.62
C THR A 217 5.71 17.00 17.83
N ASP A 218 5.09 17.26 18.97
CA ASP A 218 5.83 17.54 20.20
C ASP A 218 6.56 16.31 20.76
N PHE A 219 6.04 15.10 20.52
CA PHE A 219 6.70 13.86 20.91
C PHE A 219 8.00 13.66 20.12
N GLU A 220 8.00 14.02 18.83
CA GLU A 220 9.21 14.01 18.02
C GLU A 220 10.25 15.03 18.51
N ARG A 221 9.81 16.27 18.72
CA ARG A 221 10.70 17.38 19.15
C ARG A 221 11.30 17.14 20.52
N GLY A 222 10.47 16.70 21.46
CA GLY A 222 10.85 16.46 22.85
C GLY A 222 11.37 15.05 23.13
N PHE A 223 11.57 14.20 22.13
CA PHE A 223 11.93 12.80 22.29
C PHE A 223 13.19 12.63 23.16
N ILE A 224 13.07 11.82 24.22
CA ILE A 224 14.16 11.45 25.13
C ILE A 224 14.61 10.01 24.87
N ARG A 225 13.68 9.07 24.98
CA ARG A 225 13.90 7.63 24.81
C ARG A 225 12.57 6.91 24.61
N ALA A 226 12.63 5.65 24.17
CA ALA A 226 11.49 4.76 24.07
C ALA A 226 11.68 3.54 24.96
N GLN A 227 10.60 3.08 25.60
CA GLN A 227 10.52 1.75 26.21
C GLN A 227 9.85 0.83 25.20
N VAL A 228 10.54 -0.23 24.78
CA VAL A 228 10.10 -1.08 23.68
C VAL A 228 9.99 -2.53 24.15
N ILE A 229 8.88 -3.17 23.84
CA ILE A 229 8.64 -4.60 24.00
C ILE A 229 8.11 -5.11 22.66
N SER A 230 8.61 -6.23 22.14
CA SER A 230 7.99 -6.83 20.94
C SER A 230 6.63 -7.43 21.28
N TYR A 231 5.71 -7.39 20.31
CA TYR A 231 4.39 -7.99 20.45
C TYR A 231 4.47 -9.46 20.85
N ASP A 232 5.37 -10.24 20.23
CA ASP A 232 5.57 -11.66 20.53
C ASP A 232 5.98 -11.88 21.97
N ALA A 233 6.88 -11.03 22.51
CA ALA A 233 7.28 -11.13 23.92
C ALA A 233 6.11 -10.86 24.87
N LEU A 234 5.17 -9.97 24.52
CA LEU A 234 3.95 -9.77 25.29
C LEU A 234 2.99 -10.96 25.16
N ALA A 235 2.76 -11.45 23.95
CA ALA A 235 1.87 -12.57 23.68
C ALA A 235 2.34 -13.85 24.41
N ASP A 236 3.63 -14.18 24.32
CA ASP A 236 4.26 -15.32 25.01
C ASP A 236 4.17 -15.25 26.56
N ASN A 237 3.92 -14.07 27.07
CA ASN A 237 3.74 -13.82 28.51
C ASN A 237 2.30 -13.43 28.88
N ASN A 238 1.30 -13.83 28.06
CA ASN A 238 -0.12 -13.54 28.27
C ASN A 238 -0.42 -12.04 28.50
N PHE A 239 0.32 -11.16 27.83
CA PHE A 239 0.23 -9.70 27.94
C PHE A 239 0.47 -9.15 29.35
N ASP A 240 1.21 -9.92 30.20
CA ASP A 240 1.64 -9.47 31.53
C ASP A 240 2.91 -8.63 31.45
N TYR A 241 2.77 -7.32 31.52
CA TYR A 241 3.88 -6.37 31.51
C TYR A 241 4.87 -6.56 32.67
N ALA A 242 4.38 -6.96 33.83
CA ALA A 242 5.26 -7.19 35.00
C ALA A 242 6.15 -8.41 34.77
N ALA A 243 5.58 -9.49 34.21
CA ALA A 243 6.33 -10.69 33.87
C ALA A 243 7.38 -10.41 32.77
N VAL A 244 7.02 -9.67 31.71
CA VAL A 244 7.94 -9.27 30.63
C VAL A 244 9.08 -8.42 31.15
N LYS A 245 8.81 -7.46 32.04
CA LYS A 245 9.82 -6.62 32.69
C LYS A 245 10.73 -7.40 33.61
N ALA A 246 10.19 -8.31 34.42
CA ALA A 246 10.97 -9.17 35.28
C ALA A 246 11.92 -10.10 34.51
N LYS A 247 11.55 -10.49 33.30
CA LYS A 247 12.38 -11.28 32.37
C LYS A 247 13.41 -10.44 31.60
N GLY A 248 13.43 -9.12 31.79
CA GLY A 248 14.35 -8.22 31.07
C GLY A 248 14.07 -8.07 29.58
N LEU A 249 12.84 -8.36 29.13
CA LEU A 249 12.45 -8.27 27.73
C LEU A 249 12.03 -6.85 27.31
N GLN A 250 11.83 -5.95 28.27
CA GLN A 250 11.63 -4.53 28.00
C GLN A 250 12.99 -3.87 27.74
N ARG A 251 13.14 -3.23 26.60
CA ARG A 251 14.34 -2.52 26.17
C ARG A 251 14.16 -1.02 26.30
N THR A 252 15.24 -0.30 26.60
CA THR A 252 15.28 1.16 26.57
C THR A 252 16.09 1.57 25.35
N GLU A 253 15.45 2.26 24.41
CA GLU A 253 16.01 2.60 23.12
C GLU A 253 16.14 4.12 22.94
N GLY A 254 17.19 4.54 22.22
CA GLY A 254 17.49 5.94 21.95
C GLY A 254 17.01 6.41 20.58
N LYS A 255 17.47 7.62 20.20
CA LYS A 255 17.06 8.29 18.96
C LYS A 255 17.40 7.54 17.67
N GLU A 256 18.40 6.66 17.70
CA GLU A 256 18.86 5.91 16.52
C GLU A 256 18.15 4.56 16.35
N TYR A 257 17.28 4.21 17.28
CA TYR A 257 16.53 2.96 17.20
C TYR A 257 15.58 2.97 16.01
N VAL A 258 15.76 2.00 15.13
CA VAL A 258 14.83 1.73 14.02
C VAL A 258 13.69 0.88 14.57
N VAL A 259 12.47 1.39 14.46
CA VAL A 259 11.27 0.70 14.95
C VAL A 259 10.98 -0.49 14.07
N HIS A 260 10.50 -1.59 14.66
CA HIS A 260 10.12 -2.81 13.96
C HIS A 260 8.61 -3.03 14.03
N ASP A 261 8.08 -3.72 13.04
CA ASP A 261 6.66 -4.08 12.99
C ASP A 261 6.26 -4.87 14.24
N GLY A 262 5.14 -4.47 14.85
CA GLY A 262 4.65 -5.07 16.09
C GLY A 262 5.37 -4.64 17.36
N ASP A 263 6.29 -3.67 17.34
CA ASP A 263 6.83 -3.10 18.56
C ASP A 263 5.73 -2.41 19.40
N VAL A 264 5.66 -2.74 20.67
CA VAL A 264 4.81 -2.05 21.67
C VAL A 264 5.67 -1.02 22.36
N ILE A 265 5.34 0.26 22.21
CA ILE A 265 6.24 1.36 22.54
C ILE A 265 5.58 2.37 23.47
N GLU A 266 6.30 2.74 24.52
CA GLU A 266 6.04 3.93 25.34
C GLU A 266 7.12 4.97 25.03
N PHE A 267 6.73 6.12 24.48
CA PHE A 267 7.64 7.23 24.21
C PHE A 267 7.74 8.15 25.40
N LEU A 268 8.97 8.41 25.86
CA LEU A 268 9.26 9.40 26.88
C LEU A 268 9.79 10.66 26.20
N PHE A 269 9.16 11.76 26.48
CA PHE A 269 9.46 13.07 25.88
C PHE A 269 9.34 14.17 26.92
N ASN A 270 9.94 15.33 26.62
CA ASN A 270 9.83 16.55 27.40
C ASN A 270 9.64 17.74 26.45
N VAL A 271 8.58 18.51 26.68
CA VAL A 271 8.20 19.69 25.84
C VAL A 271 8.28 20.94 26.69
#